data_94affc292563faa2b5859dd506f1db43
#
_entry.id   94affc292563faa2b5859dd506f1db43
#
_cell.length_a   1.000
_cell.length_b   1.000
_cell.length_c   1.000
_cell.angle_alpha   90.00
_cell.angle_beta   90.00
_cell.angle_gamma   90.00
#
_symmetry.space_group_name_H-M   'P 1'
#
loop_
_entity.id
_entity.type
_entity.pdbx_description
1 polymer ?
#
loop_
_entity_poly.entity_id
_entity_poly.type
_entity_poly.pdbx_seq_one_letter_code
_entity_poly.pdbx_strand_id
1 'polypeptide(L)'
;MREKVAIQLILFYTDFITREKDAHMLESYITVKQDGFSEIEIKKSRFICSVKRVTSEEEAKAFIAAIKKEHWKANHNCSAFVIGEKNDIQRSSDDGEPSGTAGVPMLEVLKKKELINVVAVVTRYFGGIKLGTGGLIRAYSHALSHTLDEIGLVIGKLQQELLITIAYPLLGKAQAFLEHSPYTLKETIYT
;
A
#
# COMPACT_ATOMS: atom_id res chain seq x y z
N MET A 1 -24.96 -10.62 -41.20
CA MET A 1 -23.86 -10.56 -40.23
C MET A 1 -24.38 -11.11 -38.91
N ARG A 2 -23.69 -12.06 -38.29
CA ARG A 2 -24.10 -12.52 -36.95
C ARG A 2 -23.51 -11.52 -35.96
N GLU A 3 -24.38 -10.72 -35.37
CA GLU A 3 -23.96 -9.78 -34.30
C GLU A 3 -23.37 -10.57 -33.13
N LYS A 4 -22.22 -10.16 -32.68
CA LYS A 4 -21.49 -10.73 -31.54
C LYS A 4 -21.48 -9.73 -30.39
N VAL A 5 -21.40 -10.25 -29.18
CA VAL A 5 -21.27 -9.47 -27.96
C VAL A 5 -20.06 -9.99 -27.20
N ALA A 6 -19.18 -9.10 -26.81
CA ALA A 6 -18.07 -9.41 -25.90
C ALA A 6 -18.48 -9.07 -24.47
N ILE A 7 -18.26 -9.99 -23.56
CA ILE A 7 -18.55 -9.85 -22.12
C ILE A 7 -17.23 -9.91 -21.38
N GLN A 8 -16.91 -8.85 -20.67
CA GLN A 8 -15.75 -8.81 -19.80
C GLN A 8 -16.17 -9.17 -18.37
N LEU A 9 -15.58 -10.21 -17.82
CA LEU A 9 -15.85 -10.74 -16.50
C LEU A 9 -14.66 -10.60 -15.60
N ILE A 10 -14.91 -10.46 -14.30
CA ILE A 10 -13.91 -10.53 -13.25
C ILE A 10 -14.19 -11.74 -12.37
N LEU A 11 -13.18 -12.56 -12.15
CA LEU A 11 -13.19 -13.62 -11.15
C LEU A 11 -12.28 -13.23 -9.98
N PHE A 12 -12.84 -13.25 -8.78
CA PHE A 12 -12.04 -13.15 -7.56
C PHE A 12 -11.44 -14.52 -7.24
N TYR A 13 -10.14 -14.54 -6.98
CA TYR A 13 -9.34 -15.77 -6.82
C TYR A 13 -9.56 -16.43 -5.44
N THR A 14 -10.81 -16.67 -5.02
CA THR A 14 -11.09 -17.28 -3.71
C THR A 14 -11.65 -18.68 -3.76
N ASP A 15 -12.15 -19.18 -4.89
CA ASP A 15 -12.96 -20.41 -4.87
C ASP A 15 -12.57 -21.55 -5.85
N PHE A 16 -11.60 -21.36 -6.73
CA PHE A 16 -11.25 -22.40 -7.71
C PHE A 16 -9.77 -22.53 -8.01
N ILE A 17 -8.97 -22.98 -7.03
CA ILE A 17 -7.64 -23.49 -7.35
C ILE A 17 -7.56 -24.98 -7.06
N THR A 18 -7.81 -25.75 -8.09
CA THR A 18 -7.16 -27.03 -8.25
C THR A 18 -5.88 -26.82 -9.03
N ARG A 19 -4.74 -26.83 -8.29
CA ARG A 19 -3.45 -27.35 -8.71
C ARG A 19 -2.79 -26.80 -9.98
N GLU A 20 -1.99 -25.77 -9.80
CA GLU A 20 -0.60 -25.86 -10.26
C GLU A 20 0.30 -25.19 -9.22
N LYS A 21 1.32 -25.92 -8.76
CA LYS A 21 2.11 -25.62 -7.55
C LYS A 21 3.20 -24.58 -7.72
N ASP A 22 3.19 -23.72 -8.74
CA ASP A 22 4.37 -22.92 -9.10
C ASP A 22 4.18 -21.39 -9.16
N ALA A 23 3.08 -20.85 -8.66
CA ALA A 23 2.96 -19.40 -8.51
C ALA A 23 2.45 -19.07 -7.10
N HIS A 24 3.38 -18.81 -6.18
CA HIS A 24 3.10 -18.16 -4.90
C HIS A 24 2.78 -16.67 -5.13
N MET A 25 1.70 -16.38 -5.85
CA MET A 25 1.15 -15.02 -5.86
C MET A 25 0.27 -14.85 -4.62
N LEU A 26 0.42 -13.73 -3.93
CA LEU A 26 -0.46 -13.39 -2.82
C LEU A 26 -1.90 -13.25 -3.34
N GLU A 27 -2.83 -14.03 -2.79
CA GLU A 27 -4.26 -13.90 -3.09
C GLU A 27 -4.80 -12.53 -2.68
N SER A 28 -4.21 -11.96 -1.62
CA SER A 28 -4.52 -10.61 -1.14
C SER A 28 -3.32 -9.98 -0.43
N TYR A 29 -3.29 -8.65 -0.39
CA TYR A 29 -2.29 -7.88 0.34
C TYR A 29 -2.89 -6.61 0.91
N ILE A 30 -2.27 -6.07 1.97
CA ILE A 30 -2.70 -4.82 2.60
C ILE A 30 -1.75 -3.70 2.19
N THR A 31 -2.29 -2.55 1.81
CA THR A 31 -1.52 -1.35 1.51
C THR A 31 -2.30 -0.10 1.87
N VAL A 32 -1.70 1.08 1.72
CA VAL A 32 -2.38 2.35 1.99
C VAL A 32 -3.46 2.64 0.93
N LYS A 33 -4.59 3.19 1.35
CA LYS A 33 -5.70 3.56 0.47
C LYS A 33 -5.31 4.68 -0.49
N GLN A 34 -4.56 5.66 0.01
CA GLN A 34 -4.09 6.82 -0.74
C GLN A 34 -2.77 7.32 -0.19
N ASP A 35 -2.04 8.10 -0.98
CA ASP A 35 -0.91 8.87 -0.52
C ASP A 35 -1.42 9.99 0.40
N GLY A 36 -0.64 10.35 1.43
CA GLY A 36 -1.04 11.40 2.34
C GLY A 36 0.01 11.70 3.40
N PHE A 37 -0.30 12.67 4.23
CA PHE A 37 0.55 13.05 5.35
C PHE A 37 -0.29 13.51 6.54
N SER A 38 0.30 13.46 7.72
CA SER A 38 -0.24 14.11 8.92
C SER A 38 0.88 14.70 9.76
N GLU A 39 0.52 15.57 10.69
CA GLU A 39 1.45 16.21 11.62
C GLU A 39 1.00 16.00 13.06
N ILE A 40 1.93 15.65 13.93
CA ILE A 40 1.72 15.61 15.37
C ILE A 40 2.81 16.42 16.09
N GLU A 41 2.47 16.96 17.25
CA GLU A 41 3.41 17.64 18.12
C GLU A 41 3.63 16.83 19.41
N ILE A 42 4.90 16.58 19.75
CA ILE A 42 5.29 15.90 21.00
C ILE A 42 6.41 16.69 21.65
N LYS A 43 6.20 17.20 22.86
CA LYS A 43 7.16 18.03 23.61
C LYS A 43 7.77 19.14 22.74
N LYS A 44 6.92 19.90 22.07
CA LYS A 44 7.28 20.99 21.15
C LYS A 44 8.06 20.56 19.89
N SER A 45 8.38 19.29 19.72
CA SER A 45 8.93 18.77 18.47
C SER A 45 7.76 18.46 17.52
N ARG A 46 7.88 18.92 16.27
CA ARG A 46 6.92 18.62 15.22
C ARG A 46 7.37 17.38 14.46
N PHE A 47 6.47 16.44 14.26
CA PHE A 47 6.65 15.22 13.48
C PHE A 47 5.66 15.22 12.34
N ILE A 48 6.14 15.37 11.11
CA ILE A 48 5.33 15.31 9.89
C ILE A 48 5.61 13.95 9.25
N CYS A 49 4.60 13.11 9.19
CA CYS A 49 4.72 11.79 8.56
C CYS A 49 4.07 11.83 7.18
N SER A 50 4.86 11.58 6.14
CA SER A 50 4.40 11.47 4.75
C SER A 50 4.47 10.02 4.32
N VAL A 51 3.38 9.51 3.74
CA VAL A 51 3.23 8.11 3.31
C VAL A 51 2.82 8.06 1.86
N LYS A 52 3.41 7.13 1.11
CA LYS A 52 3.11 6.92 -0.31
C LYS A 52 3.10 5.42 -0.65
N ARG A 53 2.19 5.03 -1.56
CA ARG A 53 2.25 3.73 -2.21
C ARG A 53 3.35 3.72 -3.26
N VAL A 54 4.20 2.67 -3.24
CA VAL A 54 5.32 2.50 -4.16
C VAL A 54 5.42 1.02 -4.56
N THR A 55 5.91 0.76 -5.76
CA THR A 55 6.04 -0.60 -6.29
C THR A 55 7.49 -1.01 -6.50
N SER A 56 8.43 -0.07 -6.38
CA SER A 56 9.86 -0.32 -6.52
C SER A 56 10.71 0.42 -5.48
N GLU A 57 11.93 -0.04 -5.28
CA GLU A 57 12.90 0.61 -4.38
C GLU A 57 13.31 1.98 -4.92
N GLU A 58 13.34 2.15 -6.24
CA GLU A 58 13.63 3.41 -6.92
C GLU A 58 12.57 4.46 -6.62
N GLU A 59 11.28 4.09 -6.68
CA GLU A 59 10.17 4.98 -6.31
C GLU A 59 10.24 5.39 -4.84
N ALA A 60 10.56 4.44 -3.95
CA ALA A 60 10.72 4.73 -2.53
C ALA A 60 11.86 5.72 -2.28
N LYS A 61 13.03 5.50 -2.90
CA LYS A 61 14.18 6.40 -2.81
C LYS A 61 13.89 7.79 -3.38
N ALA A 62 13.18 7.86 -4.51
CA ALA A 62 12.79 9.12 -5.12
C ALA A 62 11.84 9.91 -4.19
N PHE A 63 10.88 9.25 -3.58
CA PHE A 63 9.98 9.88 -2.61
C PHE A 63 10.73 10.39 -1.37
N ILE A 64 11.61 9.58 -0.78
CA ILE A 64 12.44 9.99 0.36
C ILE A 64 13.29 11.24 -0.01
N ALA A 65 13.90 11.25 -1.20
CA ALA A 65 14.69 12.38 -1.66
C ALA A 65 13.83 13.65 -1.86
N ALA A 66 12.61 13.51 -2.37
CA ALA A 66 11.68 14.62 -2.54
C ALA A 66 11.29 15.24 -1.18
N ILE A 67 10.93 14.42 -0.19
CA ILE A 67 10.61 14.89 1.17
C ILE A 67 11.82 15.54 1.84
N LYS A 68 13.02 14.97 1.71
CA LYS A 68 14.26 15.59 2.22
C LYS A 68 14.54 16.97 1.60
N LYS A 69 14.25 17.12 0.32
CA LYS A 69 14.41 18.40 -0.41
C LYS A 69 13.37 19.42 0.06
N GLU A 70 12.13 19.01 0.24
CA GLU A 70 11.04 19.86 0.72
C GLU A 70 11.31 20.34 2.18
N HIS A 71 11.70 19.40 3.03
CA HIS A 71 11.99 19.65 4.44
C HIS A 71 13.48 19.78 4.75
N TRP A 72 14.24 20.47 3.88
CA TRP A 72 15.70 20.60 4.02
C TRP A 72 16.19 21.26 5.31
N LYS A 73 15.30 22.03 5.97
CA LYS A 73 15.59 22.67 7.29
C LYS A 73 15.27 21.76 8.47
N ALA A 74 14.68 20.59 8.24
CA ALA A 74 14.37 19.67 9.33
C ALA A 74 15.65 19.09 9.95
N ASN A 75 15.56 18.71 11.20
CA ASN A 75 16.68 18.06 11.88
C ASN A 75 16.92 16.64 11.36
N HIS A 76 15.82 15.91 11.09
CA HIS A 76 15.88 14.53 10.64
C HIS A 76 14.69 14.24 9.71
N ASN A 77 14.92 13.39 8.68
CA ASN A 77 13.92 12.83 7.79
C ASN A 77 14.08 11.31 7.80
N CYS A 78 13.62 10.68 8.87
CA CYS A 78 13.74 9.25 9.07
C CYS A 78 12.77 8.50 8.15
N SER A 79 13.15 7.33 7.65
CA SER A 79 12.35 6.63 6.67
C SER A 79 12.28 5.13 6.91
N ALA A 80 11.20 4.51 6.46
CA ALA A 80 11.05 3.06 6.35
C ALA A 80 10.21 2.72 5.13
N PHE A 81 10.51 1.59 4.48
CA PHE A 81 9.67 1.05 3.41
C PHE A 81 9.68 -0.47 3.36
N VAL A 82 8.59 -1.01 2.84
CA VAL A 82 8.39 -2.43 2.58
C VAL A 82 7.85 -2.58 1.17
N ILE A 83 8.51 -3.40 0.34
CA ILE A 83 8.17 -3.60 -1.06
C ILE A 83 8.25 -5.08 -1.40
N GLY A 84 7.38 -5.53 -2.29
CA GLY A 84 7.30 -6.89 -2.78
C GLY A 84 6.28 -7.74 -2.03
N GLU A 85 5.74 -8.73 -2.72
CA GLU A 85 4.65 -9.58 -2.22
C GLU A 85 5.03 -10.38 -0.97
N LYS A 86 6.32 -10.72 -0.84
CA LYS A 86 6.86 -11.47 0.32
C LYS A 86 7.64 -10.58 1.28
N ASN A 87 7.43 -9.25 1.23
CA ASN A 87 8.24 -8.30 1.98
C ASN A 87 9.75 -8.42 1.65
N ASP A 88 10.06 -8.66 0.37
CA ASP A 88 11.41 -9.00 -0.10
C ASP A 88 12.39 -7.86 0.14
N ILE A 89 11.92 -6.63 0.05
CA ILE A 89 12.72 -5.45 0.24
C ILE A 89 12.20 -4.67 1.45
N GLN A 90 12.98 -4.66 2.51
CA GLN A 90 12.72 -3.88 3.72
C GLN A 90 13.93 -2.99 4.01
N ARG A 91 13.71 -1.71 4.20
CA ARG A 91 14.76 -0.75 4.54
C ARG A 91 14.25 0.24 5.57
N SER A 92 15.17 0.74 6.38
CA SER A 92 14.90 1.80 7.32
C SER A 92 16.13 2.70 7.50
N SER A 93 15.91 3.96 7.89
CA SER A 93 16.97 4.95 8.13
C SER A 93 16.58 5.87 9.28
N ASP A 94 17.51 6.05 10.20
CA ASP A 94 17.35 6.97 11.32
C ASP A 94 17.75 8.42 10.97
N ASP A 95 18.38 8.66 9.82
CA ASP A 95 18.76 9.99 9.30
C ASP A 95 19.39 10.91 10.36
N GLY A 96 20.32 10.37 11.17
CA GLY A 96 21.02 11.10 12.22
C GLY A 96 20.36 11.13 13.59
N GLU A 97 19.16 10.56 13.77
CA GLU A 97 18.66 10.23 15.12
C GLU A 97 19.53 9.11 15.75
N PRO A 98 19.50 8.93 17.05
CA PRO A 98 20.20 7.81 17.70
C PRO A 98 19.80 6.47 17.07
N SER A 99 20.78 5.62 16.83
CA SER A 99 20.58 4.35 16.11
C SER A 99 19.43 3.51 16.69
N GLY A 100 18.51 3.07 15.80
CA GLY A 100 17.38 2.23 16.14
C GLY A 100 16.20 2.96 16.82
N THR A 101 16.22 4.30 16.88
CA THR A 101 15.16 5.06 17.58
C THR A 101 14.06 5.60 16.67
N ALA A 102 14.25 5.55 15.36
CA ALA A 102 13.31 6.10 14.38
C ALA A 102 12.98 5.12 13.26
N GLY A 103 13.91 4.81 12.39
CA GLY A 103 13.67 4.00 11.20
C GLY A 103 13.22 2.58 11.52
N VAL A 104 13.87 1.91 12.46
CA VAL A 104 13.48 0.55 12.90
C VAL A 104 12.09 0.54 13.53
N PRO A 105 11.73 1.41 14.49
CA PRO A 105 10.36 1.50 15.00
C PRO A 105 9.30 1.75 13.93
N MET A 106 9.60 2.58 12.93
CA MET A 106 8.71 2.80 11.78
C MET A 106 8.52 1.52 10.96
N LEU A 107 9.61 0.82 10.65
CA LEU A 107 9.56 -0.44 9.91
C LEU A 107 8.72 -1.50 10.64
N GLU A 108 8.87 -1.60 11.96
CA GLU A 108 8.07 -2.53 12.77
C GLU A 108 6.56 -2.18 12.76
N VAL A 109 6.19 -0.89 12.67
CA VAL A 109 4.78 -0.49 12.49
C VAL A 109 4.26 -1.00 11.15
N LEU A 110 5.00 -0.83 10.05
CA LEU A 110 4.60 -1.31 8.73
C LEU A 110 4.42 -2.83 8.72
N LYS A 111 5.38 -3.56 9.30
CA LYS A 111 5.34 -5.03 9.40
C LYS A 111 4.19 -5.53 10.26
N LYS A 112 3.95 -4.92 11.41
CA LYS A 112 2.86 -5.29 12.33
C LYS A 112 1.47 -5.08 11.72
N LYS A 113 1.32 -4.10 10.83
CA LYS A 113 0.09 -3.86 10.06
C LYS A 113 0.07 -4.66 8.75
N GLU A 114 1.06 -5.54 8.51
CA GLU A 114 1.20 -6.40 7.32
C GLU A 114 1.18 -5.61 6.00
N LEU A 115 1.67 -4.36 6.04
CA LEU A 115 1.67 -3.48 4.87
C LEU A 115 2.79 -3.84 3.90
N ILE A 116 2.45 -3.86 2.62
CA ILE A 116 3.42 -3.98 1.53
C ILE A 116 3.26 -2.83 0.53
N ASN A 117 4.29 -2.62 -0.27
CA ASN A 117 4.32 -1.61 -1.32
C ASN A 117 4.07 -0.20 -0.77
N VAL A 118 4.73 0.15 0.33
CA VAL A 118 4.58 1.42 1.03
C VAL A 118 5.93 1.97 1.47
N VAL A 119 6.09 3.29 1.35
CA VAL A 119 7.18 4.08 1.93
C VAL A 119 6.60 5.12 2.87
N ALA A 120 7.26 5.31 4.02
CA ALA A 120 6.95 6.35 4.99
C ALA A 120 8.21 7.16 5.32
N VAL A 121 8.05 8.48 5.42
CA VAL A 121 9.07 9.40 5.88
C VAL A 121 8.51 10.21 7.04
N VAL A 122 9.19 10.20 8.17
CA VAL A 122 8.85 11.06 9.31
C VAL A 122 9.90 12.15 9.43
N THR A 123 9.48 13.36 9.13
CA THR A 123 10.27 14.58 9.22
C THR A 123 10.13 15.16 10.62
N ARG A 124 11.24 15.41 11.31
CA ARG A 124 11.24 16.01 12.64
C ARG A 124 11.88 17.38 12.66
N TYR A 125 11.18 18.33 13.27
CA TYR A 125 11.72 19.62 13.72
C TYR A 125 11.81 19.61 15.24
N PHE A 126 13.04 19.76 15.76
CA PHE A 126 13.30 19.70 17.19
C PHE A 126 12.74 20.93 17.93
N GLY A 127 11.96 20.70 18.97
CA GLY A 127 11.29 21.76 19.75
C GLY A 127 12.04 22.18 21.03
N GLY A 128 13.32 21.85 21.15
CA GLY A 128 14.15 22.25 22.32
C GLY A 128 14.04 21.28 23.51
N ILE A 129 13.12 20.34 23.55
CA ILE A 129 12.96 19.39 24.65
C ILE A 129 13.34 17.98 24.19
N LYS A 130 14.34 17.38 24.84
CA LYS A 130 14.79 16.01 24.52
C LYS A 130 13.71 14.98 24.90
N LEU A 131 13.45 14.05 24.01
CA LEU A 131 12.51 12.96 24.26
C LEU A 131 13.15 11.75 24.96
N GLY A 132 14.46 11.55 24.78
CA GLY A 132 15.17 10.33 25.14
C GLY A 132 14.87 9.17 24.20
N THR A 133 15.65 8.08 24.27
CA THR A 133 15.55 6.91 23.39
C THR A 133 14.12 6.34 23.33
N GLY A 134 13.53 6.00 24.47
CA GLY A 134 12.17 5.46 24.52
C GLY A 134 11.10 6.47 24.08
N GLY A 135 11.34 7.77 24.26
CA GLY A 135 10.46 8.82 23.77
C GLY A 135 10.48 8.95 22.25
N LEU A 136 11.67 8.84 21.62
CA LEU A 136 11.84 8.85 20.17
C LEU A 136 11.14 7.64 19.53
N ILE A 137 11.40 6.44 20.03
CA ILE A 137 10.76 5.21 19.54
C ILE A 137 9.24 5.38 19.51
N ARG A 138 8.64 5.83 20.61
CA ARG A 138 7.18 6.06 20.67
C ARG A 138 6.71 7.16 19.73
N ALA A 139 7.47 8.25 19.60
CA ALA A 139 7.09 9.38 18.76
C ALA A 139 7.06 8.99 17.27
N TYR A 140 8.09 8.32 16.76
CA TYR A 140 8.16 7.86 15.36
C TYR A 140 7.11 6.82 15.05
N SER A 141 6.93 5.82 15.93
CA SER A 141 5.88 4.80 15.76
C SER A 141 4.48 5.42 15.80
N HIS A 142 4.25 6.39 16.70
CA HIS A 142 2.95 7.06 16.83
C HIS A 142 2.65 7.94 15.60
N ALA A 143 3.63 8.74 15.15
CA ALA A 143 3.47 9.58 13.97
C ALA A 143 3.05 8.76 12.75
N LEU A 144 3.73 7.63 12.50
CA LEU A 144 3.38 6.75 11.39
C LEU A 144 2.01 6.09 11.58
N SER A 145 1.73 5.53 12.77
CA SER A 145 0.43 4.87 13.03
C SER A 145 -0.73 5.83 12.86
N HIS A 146 -0.61 7.05 13.37
CA HIS A 146 -1.60 8.11 13.23
C HIS A 146 -1.88 8.44 11.75
N THR A 147 -0.81 8.63 10.97
CA THR A 147 -0.96 8.90 9.53
C THR A 147 -1.65 7.75 8.81
N LEU A 148 -1.27 6.49 9.09
CA LEU A 148 -1.88 5.32 8.48
C LEU A 148 -3.38 5.21 8.82
N ASP A 149 -3.76 5.57 10.03
CA ASP A 149 -5.17 5.55 10.46
C ASP A 149 -5.98 6.66 9.77
N GLU A 150 -5.39 7.84 9.51
CA GLU A 150 -6.04 8.93 8.79
C GLU A 150 -6.21 8.65 7.28
N ILE A 151 -5.15 8.16 6.61
CA ILE A 151 -5.21 7.90 5.16
C ILE A 151 -5.96 6.63 4.81
N GLY A 152 -6.12 5.72 5.78
CA GLY A 152 -6.80 4.45 5.64
C GLY A 152 -5.99 3.38 4.92
N LEU A 153 -6.41 2.14 5.10
CA LEU A 153 -5.82 0.95 4.48
C LEU A 153 -6.82 0.29 3.53
N VAL A 154 -6.31 -0.42 2.53
CA VAL A 154 -7.10 -1.21 1.58
C VAL A 154 -6.50 -2.59 1.40
N ILE A 155 -7.36 -3.53 1.07
CA ILE A 155 -6.97 -4.89 0.69
C ILE A 155 -6.99 -4.96 -0.84
N GLY A 156 -5.81 -5.15 -1.44
CA GLY A 156 -5.70 -5.56 -2.84
C GLY A 156 -6.00 -7.05 -2.94
N LYS A 157 -6.80 -7.45 -3.92
CA LYS A 157 -7.09 -8.86 -4.21
C LYS A 157 -6.66 -9.19 -5.63
N LEU A 158 -6.07 -10.37 -5.81
CA LEU A 158 -5.79 -10.87 -7.14
C LEU A 158 -7.11 -11.14 -7.87
N GLN A 159 -7.21 -10.66 -9.11
CA GLN A 159 -8.38 -10.85 -9.97
C GLN A 159 -7.92 -11.38 -11.32
N GLN A 160 -8.73 -12.27 -11.89
CA GLN A 160 -8.58 -12.71 -13.27
C GLN A 160 -9.66 -12.06 -14.12
N GLU A 161 -9.24 -11.38 -15.19
CA GLU A 161 -10.17 -10.86 -16.19
C GLU A 161 -10.35 -11.88 -17.31
N LEU A 162 -11.60 -12.14 -17.66
CA LEU A 162 -11.99 -13.04 -18.76
C LEU A 162 -12.78 -12.22 -19.79
N LEU A 163 -12.38 -12.31 -21.05
CA LEU A 163 -13.13 -11.76 -22.16
C LEU A 163 -13.79 -12.90 -22.94
N ILE A 164 -15.12 -12.95 -22.94
CA ILE A 164 -15.90 -13.98 -23.61
C ILE A 164 -16.69 -13.32 -24.75
N THR A 165 -16.56 -13.86 -25.97
CA THR A 165 -17.35 -13.43 -27.12
C THR A 165 -18.43 -14.45 -27.40
N ILE A 166 -19.67 -14.02 -27.38
CA ILE A 166 -20.87 -14.87 -27.66
C ILE A 166 -21.71 -14.32 -28.80
N ALA A 167 -22.53 -15.16 -29.38
CA ALA A 167 -23.54 -14.71 -30.32
C ALA A 167 -24.66 -13.95 -29.59
N TYR A 168 -25.14 -12.84 -30.13
CA TYR A 168 -26.15 -11.98 -29.53
C TYR A 168 -27.37 -12.71 -28.94
N PRO A 169 -27.94 -13.75 -29.61
CA PRO A 169 -29.10 -14.50 -29.07
C PRO A 169 -28.82 -15.23 -27.75
N LEU A 170 -27.53 -15.41 -27.38
CA LEU A 170 -27.13 -16.07 -26.13
C LEU A 170 -26.96 -15.10 -24.97
N LEU A 171 -27.03 -13.79 -25.22
CA LEU A 171 -26.77 -12.76 -24.22
C LEU A 171 -27.66 -12.93 -22.97
N GLY A 172 -28.97 -13.10 -23.15
CA GLY A 172 -29.90 -13.27 -22.02
C GLY A 172 -29.61 -14.53 -21.18
N LYS A 173 -29.19 -15.63 -21.83
CA LYS A 173 -28.80 -16.85 -21.12
C LYS A 173 -27.48 -16.66 -20.35
N ALA A 174 -26.52 -15.93 -20.93
CA ALA A 174 -25.25 -15.62 -20.28
C ALA A 174 -25.47 -14.71 -19.06
N GLN A 175 -26.33 -13.70 -19.18
CA GLN A 175 -26.67 -12.83 -18.04
C GLN A 175 -27.32 -13.61 -16.89
N ALA A 176 -28.31 -14.44 -17.18
CA ALA A 176 -28.94 -15.28 -16.17
C ALA A 176 -27.97 -16.29 -15.52
N PHE A 177 -26.99 -16.80 -16.26
CA PHE A 177 -25.92 -17.63 -15.69
C PHE A 177 -25.03 -16.82 -14.76
N LEU A 178 -24.65 -15.59 -15.15
CA LEU A 178 -23.76 -14.72 -14.36
C LEU A 178 -24.37 -14.30 -13.02
N GLU A 179 -25.69 -14.09 -12.96
CA GLU A 179 -26.41 -13.75 -11.72
C GLU A 179 -26.21 -14.78 -10.59
N HIS A 180 -25.95 -16.04 -10.93
CA HIS A 180 -25.80 -17.15 -9.99
C HIS A 180 -24.36 -17.71 -9.98
N SER A 181 -23.44 -17.02 -10.62
CA SER A 181 -22.04 -17.44 -10.76
C SER A 181 -21.09 -16.63 -9.86
N PRO A 182 -19.87 -17.12 -9.60
CA PRO A 182 -18.85 -16.35 -8.86
C PRO A 182 -18.24 -15.21 -9.71
N TYR A 183 -18.64 -15.07 -10.98
CA TYR A 183 -18.10 -14.05 -11.87
C TYR A 183 -18.84 -12.72 -11.69
N THR A 184 -18.07 -11.63 -11.67
CA THR A 184 -18.63 -10.27 -11.71
C THR A 184 -18.56 -9.72 -13.12
N LEU A 185 -19.71 -9.30 -13.66
CA LEU A 185 -19.77 -8.60 -14.95
C LEU A 185 -19.10 -7.23 -14.81
N LYS A 186 -18.06 -6.98 -15.60
CA LYS A 186 -17.37 -5.69 -15.66
C LYS A 186 -17.94 -4.80 -16.75
N GLU A 187 -18.08 -5.34 -17.96
CA GLU A 187 -18.57 -4.60 -19.12
C GLU A 187 -19.18 -5.55 -20.16
N THR A 188 -20.14 -5.02 -20.94
CA THR A 188 -20.71 -5.68 -22.12
C THR A 188 -20.45 -4.80 -23.34
N ILE A 189 -19.70 -5.31 -24.32
CA ILE A 189 -19.29 -4.60 -25.54
C ILE A 189 -20.04 -5.19 -26.73
N TYR A 190 -20.78 -4.37 -27.43
CA TYR A 190 -21.51 -4.74 -28.64
C TYR A 190 -20.65 -4.50 -29.87
N THR A 191 -20.45 -5.51 -30.70
CA THR A 191 -19.60 -5.47 -31.91
C THR A 191 -20.36 -5.96 -33.15
#